data_b5a80034451ac793f3e63626b48c55b0
#
_entry.id   b5a80034451ac793f3e63626b48c55b0
#
_cell.length_a   1.000
_cell.length_b   1.000
_cell.length_c   1.000
_cell.angle_alpha   90.00
_cell.angle_beta   90.00
_cell.angle_gamma   90.00
#
_symmetry.space_group_name_H-M   'P 1'
#
loop_
_entity.id
_entity.type
_entity.pdbx_description
1 polymer ?
#
loop_
_entity_poly.entity_id
_entity_poly.type
_entity_poly.pdbx_seq_one_letter_code
_entity_poly.pdbx_strand_id
1 'polypeptide(L)'
;MKGILFFFFLLPLLSHPQTIDNHFKIDQIGYRPNDKKIAVISDPQTGYNAPDPYTPGATLELRRESDHVVVFSGAPVAWNSGATHAQSGDKAWWFDFSTVTTPDDYYINDPANNKRSY
;
A
#
# COMPACT_ATOMS: atom_id res chain seq x y z
N MET A 1 47.74 -26.12 -14.63
CA MET A 1 46.30 -25.98 -14.94
C MET A 1 45.66 -25.13 -13.88
N LYS A 2 45.17 -23.99 -14.25
CA LYS A 2 44.52 -23.08 -13.32
C LYS A 2 43.02 -23.36 -13.36
N GLY A 3 42.47 -23.96 -12.30
CA GLY A 3 41.05 -24.09 -12.14
C GLY A 3 40.43 -22.73 -11.80
N ILE A 4 39.48 -22.28 -12.59
CA ILE A 4 38.71 -21.09 -12.29
C ILE A 4 37.52 -21.53 -11.42
N LEU A 5 37.58 -21.20 -10.14
CA LEU A 5 36.46 -21.43 -9.22
C LEU A 5 35.48 -20.29 -9.36
N PHE A 6 34.36 -20.53 -10.05
CA PHE A 6 33.24 -19.61 -10.06
C PHE A 6 32.43 -19.81 -8.78
N PHE A 7 32.62 -18.93 -7.82
CA PHE A 7 31.68 -18.80 -6.71
C PHE A 7 30.45 -18.07 -7.20
N PHE A 8 29.42 -18.80 -7.58
CA PHE A 8 28.06 -18.23 -7.69
C PHE A 8 27.55 -17.99 -6.28
N PHE A 9 27.69 -16.75 -5.80
CA PHE A 9 26.94 -16.29 -4.66
C PHE A 9 25.50 -16.10 -5.13
N LEU A 10 24.68 -17.15 -4.97
CA LEU A 10 23.24 -16.99 -5.00
C LEU A 10 22.90 -16.28 -3.68
N LEU A 11 22.86 -14.94 -3.71
CA LEU A 11 22.19 -14.18 -2.68
C LEU A 11 20.74 -14.64 -2.69
N PRO A 12 20.24 -15.29 -1.62
CA PRO A 12 18.83 -15.50 -1.53
C PRO A 12 18.21 -14.10 -1.60
N LEU A 13 17.39 -13.87 -2.61
CA LEU A 13 16.45 -12.78 -2.63
C LEU A 13 15.56 -13.00 -1.40
N LEU A 14 15.97 -12.40 -0.28
CA LEU A 14 15.13 -12.29 0.89
C LEU A 14 14.01 -11.34 0.48
N SER A 15 12.99 -11.90 -0.19
CA SER A 15 11.71 -11.23 -0.29
C SER A 15 11.16 -11.18 1.13
N HIS A 16 11.31 -10.03 1.76
CA HIS A 16 10.64 -9.78 3.02
C HIS A 16 9.15 -9.70 2.69
N PRO A 17 8.31 -10.66 3.16
CA PRO A 17 6.89 -10.57 2.93
C PRO A 17 6.40 -9.28 3.58
N GLN A 18 5.64 -8.50 2.82
CA GLN A 18 5.02 -7.28 3.31
C GLN A 18 4.02 -7.62 4.40
N THR A 19 4.01 -6.83 5.44
CA THR A 19 3.05 -7.00 6.54
C THR A 19 1.74 -6.31 6.18
N ILE A 20 0.63 -7.01 6.36
CA ILE A 20 -0.70 -6.42 6.26
C ILE A 20 -0.87 -5.39 7.37
N ASP A 21 -1.38 -4.23 7.01
CA ASP A 21 -1.50 -3.09 7.90
C ASP A 21 -2.93 -2.54 7.89
N ASN A 22 -3.48 -2.36 9.08
CA ASN A 22 -4.86 -1.91 9.27
C ASN A 22 -5.08 -0.42 9.01
N HIS A 23 -4.03 0.36 8.75
CA HIS A 23 -4.18 1.76 8.35
C HIS A 23 -4.77 1.90 6.95
N PHE A 24 -4.66 0.86 6.11
CA PHE A 24 -5.32 0.81 4.82
C PHE A 24 -6.79 0.43 4.96
N LYS A 25 -7.67 1.32 4.57
CA LYS A 25 -9.13 1.12 4.55
C LYS A 25 -9.59 0.97 3.11
N ILE A 26 -9.96 -0.24 2.76
CA ILE A 26 -10.46 -0.60 1.44
C ILE A 26 -11.90 -1.09 1.54
N ASP A 27 -12.62 -1.05 0.43
CA ASP A 27 -13.96 -1.62 0.37
C ASP A 27 -13.87 -3.16 0.44
N GLN A 28 -14.46 -3.74 1.47
CA GLN A 28 -14.43 -5.20 1.69
C GLN A 28 -15.28 -5.98 0.69
N ILE A 29 -16.26 -5.34 0.06
CA ILE A 29 -17.11 -5.96 -0.97
C ILE A 29 -16.40 -5.91 -2.33
N GLY A 30 -15.45 -4.99 -2.49
CA GLY A 30 -14.73 -4.75 -3.73
C GLY A 30 -15.23 -3.50 -4.46
N TYR A 31 -14.57 -3.20 -5.55
CA TYR A 31 -14.85 -2.04 -6.39
C TYR A 31 -15.34 -2.49 -7.76
N ARG A 32 -16.31 -1.79 -8.31
CA ARG A 32 -16.76 -2.02 -9.69
C ARG A 32 -15.73 -1.44 -10.68
N PRO A 33 -15.48 -2.12 -11.82
CA PRO A 33 -14.41 -1.71 -12.73
C PRO A 33 -14.51 -0.26 -13.23
N ASN A 34 -15.71 0.24 -13.47
CA ASN A 34 -15.94 1.58 -14.03
C ASN A 34 -16.31 2.63 -13.00
N ASP A 35 -16.35 2.27 -11.72
CA ASP A 35 -16.66 3.19 -10.65
C ASP A 35 -15.40 3.89 -10.13
N LYS A 36 -15.62 4.95 -9.37
CA LYS A 36 -14.55 5.61 -8.62
C LYS A 36 -14.02 4.66 -7.55
N LYS A 37 -12.71 4.44 -7.54
CA LYS A 37 -12.03 3.51 -6.63
C LYS A 37 -11.03 4.26 -5.79
N ILE A 38 -11.37 4.47 -4.53
CA ILE A 38 -10.53 5.19 -3.57
C ILE A 38 -10.31 4.31 -2.36
N ALA A 39 -9.05 4.11 -2.01
CA ALA A 39 -8.66 3.60 -0.70
C ALA A 39 -8.31 4.77 0.21
N VAL A 40 -8.57 4.61 1.49
CA VAL A 40 -8.21 5.58 2.52
C VAL A 40 -7.11 4.99 3.39
N ILE A 41 -6.07 5.76 3.58
CA ILE A 41 -5.03 5.45 4.58
C ILE A 41 -5.29 6.37 5.77
N SER A 42 -5.42 5.82 6.97
CA SER A 42 -5.74 6.59 8.17
C SER A 42 -4.61 6.53 9.19
N ASP A 43 -4.37 7.65 9.84
CA ASP A 43 -3.40 7.78 10.93
C ASP A 43 -4.10 8.43 12.14
N PRO A 44 -4.58 7.61 13.10
CA PRO A 44 -5.26 8.11 14.28
C PRO A 44 -4.34 8.97 15.14
N GLN A 45 -4.82 10.18 15.48
CA GLN A 45 -4.11 11.10 16.35
C GLN A 45 -4.59 11.00 17.80
N THR A 46 -5.77 10.44 18.00
CA THR A 46 -6.41 10.27 19.33
C THR A 46 -6.99 8.87 19.44
N GLY A 47 -7.22 8.42 20.67
CA GLY A 47 -7.80 7.11 20.94
C GLY A 47 -6.75 6.04 21.22
N TYR A 48 -7.21 4.80 21.37
CA TYR A 48 -6.37 3.67 21.78
C TYR A 48 -5.29 3.29 20.76
N ASN A 49 -5.53 3.58 19.48
CA ASN A 49 -4.61 3.28 18.37
C ASN A 49 -3.72 4.47 17.97
N ALA A 50 -3.83 5.61 18.66
CA ALA A 50 -2.95 6.75 18.43
C ALA A 50 -1.45 6.44 18.62
N PRO A 51 -1.04 5.51 19.51
CA PRO A 51 0.36 5.13 19.64
C PRO A 51 0.96 4.37 18.46
N ASP A 52 0.15 3.96 17.48
CA ASP A 52 0.60 3.30 16.25
C ASP A 52 0.49 4.26 15.05
N PRO A 53 1.44 5.20 14.89
CA PRO A 53 1.36 6.20 13.83
C PRO A 53 1.69 5.61 12.47
N TYR A 54 1.09 6.18 11.42
CA TYR A 54 1.36 5.80 10.05
C TYR A 54 1.41 7.02 9.14
N THR A 55 2.45 7.11 8.33
CA THR A 55 2.54 8.08 7.24
C THR A 55 2.84 7.31 5.96
N PRO A 56 1.95 7.34 4.95
CA PRO A 56 2.20 6.62 3.71
C PRO A 56 3.43 7.15 2.99
N GLY A 57 4.08 6.30 2.23
CA GLY A 57 5.16 6.68 1.35
C GLY A 57 4.71 7.66 0.26
N ALA A 58 5.68 8.28 -0.42
CA ALA A 58 5.41 9.25 -1.48
C ALA A 58 4.68 8.64 -2.68
N THR A 59 4.85 7.35 -2.91
CA THR A 59 4.21 6.58 -3.98
C THR A 59 3.68 5.28 -3.42
N LEU A 60 2.39 5.03 -3.67
CA LEU A 60 1.76 3.75 -3.41
C LEU A 60 1.59 2.98 -4.72
N GLU A 61 1.53 1.66 -4.62
CA GLU A 61 1.38 0.78 -5.76
C GLU A 61 0.11 -0.06 -5.61
N LEU A 62 -0.61 -0.26 -6.72
CA LEU A 62 -1.62 -1.30 -6.80
C LEU A 62 -1.00 -2.52 -7.48
N ARG A 63 -1.00 -3.64 -6.81
CA ARG A 63 -0.42 -4.88 -7.30
C ARG A 63 -1.47 -5.95 -7.47
N ARG A 64 -1.29 -6.78 -8.50
CA ARG A 64 -2.10 -7.97 -8.70
C ARG A 64 -1.73 -9.03 -7.66
N GLU A 65 -2.73 -9.62 -7.01
CA GLU A 65 -2.50 -10.62 -5.96
C GLU A 65 -1.81 -11.89 -6.49
N SER A 66 -2.13 -12.31 -7.71
CA SER A 66 -1.66 -13.58 -8.26
C SER A 66 -0.16 -13.63 -8.56
N ASP A 67 0.42 -12.51 -8.98
CA ASP A 67 1.81 -12.44 -9.45
C ASP A 67 2.61 -11.26 -8.87
N HIS A 68 1.98 -10.44 -8.04
CA HIS A 68 2.55 -9.25 -7.41
C HIS A 68 3.03 -8.16 -8.39
N VAL A 69 2.56 -8.21 -9.64
CA VAL A 69 2.90 -7.21 -10.65
C VAL A 69 2.23 -5.88 -10.32
N VAL A 70 3.01 -4.80 -10.37
CA VAL A 70 2.49 -3.44 -10.23
C VAL A 70 1.69 -3.07 -11.48
N VAL A 71 0.39 -2.84 -11.31
CA VAL A 71 -0.52 -2.45 -12.39
C VAL A 71 -0.83 -0.96 -12.39
N PHE A 72 -0.61 -0.30 -11.27
CA PHE A 72 -0.82 1.14 -11.13
C PHE A 72 0.06 1.66 -9.99
N SER A 73 0.55 2.87 -10.12
CA SER A 73 1.22 3.58 -9.03
C SER A 73 0.84 5.06 -9.04
N GLY A 74 0.81 5.65 -7.86
CA GLY A 74 0.46 7.06 -7.70
C GLY A 74 0.76 7.56 -6.30
N ALA A 75 0.76 8.87 -6.14
CA ALA A 75 0.93 9.51 -4.85
C ALA A 75 -0.39 9.50 -4.06
N PRO A 76 -0.35 9.17 -2.77
CA PRO A 76 -1.50 9.42 -1.91
C PRO A 76 -1.71 10.93 -1.73
N VAL A 77 -2.97 11.35 -1.63
CA VAL A 77 -3.33 12.76 -1.46
C VAL A 77 -3.86 12.97 -0.05
N ALA A 78 -3.20 13.85 0.71
CA ALA A 78 -3.62 14.17 2.06
C ALA A 78 -5.00 14.83 2.07
N TRP A 79 -5.88 14.34 2.93
CA TRP A 79 -7.17 14.97 3.17
C TRP A 79 -6.97 16.34 3.84
N ASN A 80 -7.64 17.35 3.31
CA ASN A 80 -7.62 18.71 3.83
C ASN A 80 -6.22 19.21 4.20
N SER A 81 -5.27 19.03 3.26
CA SER A 81 -3.87 19.48 3.39
C SER A 81 -3.14 18.92 4.63
N GLY A 82 -3.52 17.76 5.11
CA GLY A 82 -2.91 17.10 6.26
C GLY A 82 -3.53 17.45 7.61
N ALA A 83 -4.69 18.09 7.62
CA ALA A 83 -5.42 18.39 8.85
C ALA A 83 -5.97 17.11 9.50
N THR A 84 -6.13 17.14 10.82
CA THR A 84 -6.81 16.08 11.57
C THR A 84 -8.31 16.29 11.47
N HIS A 85 -9.05 15.24 11.13
CA HIS A 85 -10.52 15.31 11.08
C HIS A 85 -11.08 15.42 12.49
N ALA A 86 -11.93 16.44 12.71
CA ALA A 86 -12.38 16.79 14.07
C ALA A 86 -13.22 15.70 14.75
N GLN A 87 -14.03 14.97 13.98
CA GLN A 87 -14.91 13.94 14.54
C GLN A 87 -14.23 12.59 14.73
N SER A 88 -13.39 12.15 13.77
CA SER A 88 -12.72 10.86 13.87
C SER A 88 -11.39 10.93 14.60
N GLY A 89 -10.76 12.11 14.66
CA GLY A 89 -9.44 12.29 15.23
C GLY A 89 -8.30 11.74 14.37
N ASP A 90 -8.56 11.49 13.08
CA ASP A 90 -7.59 10.89 12.16
C ASP A 90 -7.03 11.92 11.18
N LYS A 91 -5.76 11.78 10.83
CA LYS A 91 -5.24 12.21 9.54
C LYS A 91 -5.56 11.15 8.51
N ALA A 92 -5.80 11.56 7.28
CA ALA A 92 -6.14 10.62 6.22
C ALA A 92 -5.53 11.01 4.89
N TRP A 93 -5.30 10.01 4.05
CA TRP A 93 -4.87 10.14 2.66
C TRP A 93 -5.79 9.32 1.77
N TRP A 94 -6.00 9.81 0.58
CA TRP A 94 -6.74 9.10 -0.45
C TRP A 94 -5.77 8.54 -1.50
N PHE A 95 -5.98 7.31 -1.87
CA PHE A 95 -5.30 6.68 -2.98
C PHE A 95 -6.34 6.31 -4.03
N ASP A 96 -6.35 7.05 -5.14
CA ASP A 96 -7.32 6.89 -6.22
C ASP A 96 -6.71 6.03 -7.32
N PHE A 97 -7.27 4.84 -7.52
CA PHE A 97 -6.87 3.91 -8.58
C PHE A 97 -8.02 3.65 -9.57
N SER A 98 -8.91 4.63 -9.75
CA SER A 98 -10.10 4.52 -10.58
C SER A 98 -9.81 4.19 -12.04
N THR A 99 -8.61 4.51 -12.54
CA THR A 99 -8.18 4.20 -13.91
C THR A 99 -7.93 2.71 -14.16
N VAL A 100 -7.80 1.92 -13.10
CA VAL A 100 -7.68 0.46 -13.21
C VAL A 100 -9.07 -0.13 -13.38
N THR A 101 -9.37 -0.65 -14.56
CA THR A 101 -10.71 -1.14 -14.92
C THR A 101 -10.76 -2.65 -15.22
N THR A 102 -9.62 -3.31 -15.27
CA THR A 102 -9.55 -4.75 -15.45
C THR A 102 -9.93 -5.47 -14.15
N PRO A 103 -10.98 -6.32 -14.16
CA PRO A 103 -11.34 -7.09 -12.98
C PRO A 103 -10.24 -8.08 -12.61
N ASP A 104 -9.81 -8.04 -11.36
CA ASP A 104 -8.84 -8.96 -10.77
C ASP A 104 -8.84 -8.78 -9.25
N ASP A 105 -8.02 -9.58 -8.56
CA ASP A 105 -7.71 -9.38 -7.17
C ASP A 105 -6.44 -8.56 -7.03
N TYR A 106 -6.53 -7.45 -6.31
CA TYR A 106 -5.45 -6.49 -6.13
C TYR A 106 -5.22 -6.20 -4.66
N TYR A 107 -4.04 -5.72 -4.36
CA TYR A 107 -3.74 -5.12 -3.06
C TYR A 107 -2.92 -3.83 -3.24
N ILE A 108 -2.99 -2.96 -2.24
CA ILE A 108 -2.19 -1.74 -2.20
C ILE A 108 -0.91 -2.05 -1.45
N ASN A 109 0.21 -1.63 -2.02
CA ASN A 109 1.53 -1.78 -1.44
C ASN A 109 2.14 -0.42 -1.18
N ASP A 110 2.71 -0.26 0.00
CA ASP A 110 3.54 0.89 0.36
C ASP A 110 5.00 0.44 0.46
N PRO A 111 5.79 0.63 -0.59
CA PRO A 111 7.16 0.15 -0.61
C PRO A 111 8.05 0.85 0.41
N ALA A 112 7.80 2.13 0.71
CA ALA A 112 8.60 2.89 1.67
C ALA A 112 8.47 2.34 3.10
N ASN A 113 7.29 1.85 3.48
CA ASN A 113 7.00 1.31 4.79
C ASN A 113 7.00 -0.23 4.84
N ASN A 114 7.14 -0.90 3.69
CA ASN A 114 7.02 -2.35 3.56
C ASN A 114 5.70 -2.89 4.14
N LYS A 115 4.60 -2.21 3.83
CA LYS A 115 3.25 -2.52 4.29
C LYS A 115 2.32 -2.71 3.11
N ARG A 116 1.26 -3.47 3.32
CA ARG A 116 0.22 -3.73 2.31
C ARG A 116 -1.18 -3.73 2.92
N SER A 117 -2.18 -3.52 2.08
CA SER A 117 -3.57 -3.85 2.38
C SER A 117 -3.82 -5.36 2.29
N TYR A 118 -5.02 -5.77 2.67
CA TYR A 118 -5.52 -7.11 2.38
C TYR A 118 -5.52 -7.38 0.89
#